data_53f6449b10ddc35fd9fcc807194babfa
#
_entry.id   53f6449b10ddc35fd9fcc807194babfa
#
_cell.length_a   1.000
_cell.length_b   1.000
_cell.length_c   1.000
_cell.angle_alpha   90.00
_cell.angle_beta   90.00
_cell.angle_gamma   90.00
#
_symmetry.space_group_name_H-M   'P 1'
#
loop_
_entity.id
_entity.type
_entity.pdbx_description
1 polymer ?
#
loop_
_entity_poly.entity_id
_entity_poly.type
_entity_poly.pdbx_seq_one_letter_code
_entity_poly.pdbx_strand_id
1 'polypeptide(L)'
;TEEFTDAIKQLKKEGMKDLIFDLRSNGGGYLNIAFEIGDHFLPGNKTIVYTEGLHSPKQTYDAAKKGIYEEGRLIILVDEYTASASEIVSGAVQDWKRGLILGQRTFGKGLVQRPFTLEDQSQIRLTTSRYYTPKGRCIQKPYELYEKENDTIEYGIMPDIIIPQDTSRASNYLIKLRSKSLFNNYTLKWVEKNREEFKKK
;
A
#
# COMPACT_ATOMS: atom_id res chain seq x y z
N THR A 1 -10.80 9.34 5.54
CA THR A 1 -11.92 8.84 4.67
C THR A 1 -12.80 9.98 4.19
N GLU A 2 -13.06 11.01 5.00
CA GLU A 2 -13.92 12.15 4.62
C GLU A 2 -13.46 12.83 3.34
N GLU A 3 -12.18 13.21 3.24
CA GLU A 3 -11.61 13.83 2.03
C GLU A 3 -11.83 12.98 0.77
N PHE A 4 -11.64 11.65 0.89
CA PHE A 4 -11.89 10.73 -0.21
C PHE A 4 -13.37 10.74 -0.61
N THR A 5 -14.26 10.64 0.37
CA THR A 5 -15.71 10.64 0.16
C THR A 5 -16.18 11.93 -0.50
N ASP A 6 -15.68 13.06 -0.05
CA ASP A 6 -16.05 14.38 -0.57
C ASP A 6 -15.51 14.60 -1.99
N ALA A 7 -14.28 14.15 -2.27
CA ALA A 7 -13.72 14.18 -3.61
C ALA A 7 -14.57 13.37 -4.61
N ILE A 8 -14.95 12.13 -4.25
CA ILE A 8 -15.80 11.29 -5.10
C ILE A 8 -17.18 11.92 -5.31
N LYS A 9 -17.80 12.49 -4.26
CA LYS A 9 -19.09 13.19 -4.37
C LYS A 9 -18.99 14.39 -5.30
N GLN A 10 -17.92 15.17 -5.20
CA GLN A 10 -17.69 16.32 -6.08
C GLN A 10 -17.52 15.88 -7.53
N LEU A 11 -16.62 14.92 -7.80
CA LEU A 11 -16.41 14.38 -9.14
C LEU A 11 -17.71 13.83 -9.77
N LYS A 12 -18.55 13.16 -8.97
CA LYS A 12 -19.88 12.71 -9.44
C LYS A 12 -20.79 13.87 -9.82
N LYS A 13 -20.80 14.98 -9.08
CA LYS A 13 -21.56 16.19 -9.44
C LYS A 13 -21.04 16.81 -10.73
N GLU A 14 -19.74 16.69 -11.01
CA GLU A 14 -19.09 17.16 -12.24
C GLU A 14 -19.28 16.21 -13.43
N GLY A 15 -20.00 15.10 -13.23
CA GLY A 15 -20.34 14.14 -14.29
C GLY A 15 -19.36 12.98 -14.47
N MET A 16 -18.53 12.68 -13.45
CA MET A 16 -17.63 11.53 -13.46
C MET A 16 -18.40 10.24 -13.73
N LYS A 17 -17.96 9.47 -14.71
CA LYS A 17 -18.47 8.12 -15.01
C LYS A 17 -17.47 7.04 -14.63
N ASP A 18 -16.18 7.30 -14.81
CA ASP A 18 -15.09 6.37 -14.64
C ASP A 18 -14.07 6.95 -13.66
N LEU A 19 -13.43 6.11 -12.86
CA LEU A 19 -12.47 6.52 -11.83
C LEU A 19 -11.12 5.86 -12.06
N ILE A 20 -10.09 6.70 -12.09
CA ILE A 20 -8.70 6.26 -11.90
C ILE A 20 -8.29 6.64 -10.49
N PHE A 21 -7.97 5.62 -9.67
CA PHE A 21 -7.52 5.80 -8.30
C PHE A 21 -6.01 5.53 -8.23
N ASP A 22 -5.22 6.58 -8.04
CA ASP A 22 -3.77 6.50 -8.06
C ASP A 22 -3.22 6.21 -6.66
N LEU A 23 -2.66 5.01 -6.48
CA LEU A 23 -1.98 4.55 -5.27
C LEU A 23 -0.47 4.40 -5.47
N ARG A 24 0.08 4.89 -6.56
CA ARG A 24 1.54 4.88 -6.78
C ARG A 24 2.24 5.71 -5.71
N SER A 25 3.35 5.18 -5.22
CA SER A 25 4.14 5.76 -4.13
C SER A 25 3.35 5.97 -2.82
N ASN A 26 2.21 5.29 -2.65
CA ASN A 26 1.42 5.33 -1.43
C ASN A 26 1.80 4.16 -0.51
N GLY A 27 2.57 4.45 0.54
CA GLY A 27 3.03 3.47 1.53
C GLY A 27 1.94 2.90 2.45
N GLY A 28 0.67 3.28 2.24
CA GLY A 28 -0.45 2.84 3.04
C GLY A 28 -0.74 3.74 4.25
N GLY A 29 -1.38 3.17 5.25
CA GLY A 29 -1.82 3.88 6.46
C GLY A 29 -2.50 2.92 7.42
N TYR A 30 -3.60 3.36 8.02
CA TYR A 30 -4.34 2.59 8.99
C TYR A 30 -5.27 1.56 8.32
N LEU A 31 -5.39 0.38 8.95
CA LEU A 31 -6.26 -0.70 8.46
C LEU A 31 -7.72 -0.27 8.33
N ASN A 32 -8.24 0.44 9.33
CA ASN A 32 -9.62 0.92 9.29
C ASN A 32 -9.89 1.86 8.11
N ILE A 33 -8.93 2.70 7.73
CA ILE A 33 -9.06 3.58 6.57
C ILE A 33 -9.05 2.77 5.26
N ALA A 34 -8.17 1.76 5.15
CA ALA A 34 -8.18 0.86 4.00
C ALA A 34 -9.50 0.12 3.85
N PHE A 35 -10.03 -0.39 4.97
CA PHE A 35 -11.32 -1.03 5.05
C PHE A 35 -12.46 -0.09 4.59
N GLU A 36 -12.54 1.13 5.13
CA GLU A 36 -13.55 2.10 4.75
C GLU A 36 -13.49 2.50 3.26
N ILE A 37 -12.28 2.66 2.71
CA ILE A 37 -12.11 2.93 1.27
C ILE A 37 -12.55 1.72 0.43
N GLY A 38 -12.17 0.51 0.84
CA GLY A 38 -12.62 -0.73 0.19
C GLY A 38 -14.13 -0.89 0.20
N ASP A 39 -14.78 -0.53 1.31
CA ASP A 39 -16.24 -0.54 1.48
C ASP A 39 -16.96 0.40 0.50
N HIS A 40 -16.31 1.49 0.10
CA HIS A 40 -16.86 2.38 -0.94
C HIS A 40 -16.86 1.80 -2.35
N PHE A 41 -16.01 0.82 -2.63
CA PHE A 41 -15.90 0.17 -3.94
C PHE A 41 -16.65 -1.15 -4.05
N LEU A 42 -16.84 -1.85 -2.94
CA LEU A 42 -17.38 -3.21 -2.94
C LEU A 42 -18.81 -3.22 -2.36
N PRO A 43 -19.77 -3.87 -3.03
CA PRO A 43 -21.11 -4.03 -2.48
C PRO A 43 -21.10 -4.91 -1.23
N GLY A 44 -22.09 -4.70 -0.36
CA GLY A 44 -22.20 -5.32 0.97
C GLY A 44 -21.94 -6.83 1.01
N ASN A 45 -21.42 -7.30 2.14
CA ASN A 45 -21.06 -8.69 2.45
C ASN A 45 -19.83 -9.26 1.70
N LYS A 46 -19.10 -8.45 0.96
CA LYS A 46 -17.82 -8.88 0.37
C LYS A 46 -16.68 -8.65 1.34
N THR A 47 -15.89 -9.68 1.59
CA THR A 47 -14.66 -9.54 2.37
C THR A 47 -13.71 -8.58 1.69
N ILE A 48 -13.17 -7.62 2.44
CA ILE A 48 -12.15 -6.67 1.99
C ILE A 48 -10.77 -7.22 2.32
N VAL A 49 -10.59 -7.69 3.55
CA VAL A 49 -9.34 -8.25 4.05
C VAL A 49 -9.65 -9.14 5.24
N TYR A 50 -8.79 -10.12 5.50
CA TYR A 50 -8.76 -10.76 6.81
C TYR A 50 -7.34 -10.79 7.37
N THR A 51 -7.25 -10.89 8.68
CA THR A 51 -5.98 -11.00 9.41
C THR A 51 -5.95 -12.32 10.18
N GLU A 52 -4.79 -12.95 10.23
CA GLU A 52 -4.58 -14.19 10.98
C GLU A 52 -3.13 -14.29 11.46
N GLY A 53 -2.92 -14.84 12.64
CA GLY A 53 -1.60 -15.05 13.22
C GLY A 53 -1.59 -16.23 14.18
N LEU A 54 -0.40 -16.68 14.58
CA LEU A 54 -0.22 -17.86 15.44
C LEU A 54 -1.05 -17.80 16.74
N HIS A 55 -1.11 -16.63 17.36
CA HIS A 55 -1.86 -16.37 18.59
C HIS A 55 -2.99 -15.34 18.39
N SER A 56 -3.34 -15.07 17.13
CA SER A 56 -4.41 -14.13 16.76
C SER A 56 -5.35 -14.86 15.81
N PRO A 57 -6.57 -15.21 16.26
CA PRO A 57 -7.53 -15.92 15.44
C PRO A 57 -7.88 -15.09 14.19
N LYS A 58 -8.36 -15.77 13.16
CA LYS A 58 -8.80 -15.12 11.92
C LYS A 58 -9.86 -14.07 12.22
N GLN A 59 -9.62 -12.84 11.78
CA GLN A 59 -10.55 -11.73 11.86
C GLN A 59 -10.81 -11.20 10.45
N THR A 60 -12.09 -11.24 10.03
CA THR A 60 -12.54 -10.83 8.70
C THR A 60 -13.14 -9.42 8.77
N TYR A 61 -12.87 -8.62 7.75
CA TYR A 61 -13.41 -7.28 7.58
C TYR A 61 -14.20 -7.27 6.26
N ASP A 62 -15.52 -7.20 6.37
CA ASP A 62 -16.45 -7.31 5.26
C ASP A 62 -17.10 -5.97 4.96
N ALA A 63 -17.33 -5.65 3.69
CA ALA A 63 -18.09 -4.49 3.28
C ALA A 63 -19.48 -4.53 3.92
N ALA A 64 -19.90 -3.44 4.57
CA ALA A 64 -21.10 -3.41 5.38
C ALA A 64 -22.08 -2.30 4.99
N LYS A 65 -21.62 -1.24 4.35
CA LYS A 65 -22.42 -0.07 3.96
C LYS A 65 -22.58 0.00 2.46
N LYS A 66 -23.61 0.70 2.02
CA LYS A 66 -23.71 1.05 0.61
C LYS A 66 -22.58 2.03 0.26
N GLY A 67 -21.67 1.56 -0.61
CA GLY A 67 -20.54 2.33 -1.06
C GLY A 67 -20.93 3.47 -2.00
N ILE A 68 -20.09 4.50 -2.06
CA ILE A 68 -20.33 5.65 -2.93
C ILE A 68 -19.91 5.40 -4.37
N TYR A 69 -19.12 4.35 -4.66
CA TYR A 69 -18.63 4.01 -5.99
C TYR A 69 -18.57 2.49 -6.23
N GLU A 70 -19.68 1.79 -6.00
CA GLU A 70 -19.81 0.35 -6.25
C GLU A 70 -19.94 0.01 -7.74
N GLU A 71 -20.37 0.97 -8.55
CA GLU A 71 -20.59 0.83 -10.00
C GLU A 71 -19.71 1.82 -10.77
N GLY A 72 -19.59 1.63 -12.08
CA GLY A 72 -18.70 2.40 -12.95
C GLY A 72 -17.34 1.73 -13.13
N ARG A 73 -16.57 2.13 -14.15
CA ARG A 73 -15.25 1.56 -14.41
C ARG A 73 -14.26 2.09 -13.38
N LEU A 74 -13.51 1.19 -12.78
CA LEU A 74 -12.48 1.49 -11.78
C LEU A 74 -11.13 0.95 -12.26
N ILE A 75 -10.14 1.81 -12.26
CA ILE A 75 -8.74 1.48 -12.48
C ILE A 75 -7.96 1.93 -11.24
N ILE A 76 -7.12 1.07 -10.70
CA ILE A 76 -6.18 1.42 -9.63
C ILE A 76 -4.77 1.36 -10.19
N LEU A 77 -4.02 2.47 -10.05
CA LEU A 77 -2.61 2.53 -10.41
C LEU A 77 -1.75 2.16 -9.21
N VAL A 78 -0.79 1.26 -9.41
CA VAL A 78 0.13 0.78 -8.37
C VAL A 78 1.57 0.75 -8.85
N ASP A 79 2.53 0.83 -7.93
CA ASP A 79 3.96 0.69 -8.17
C ASP A 79 4.64 -0.10 -7.04
N GLU A 80 5.96 -0.27 -7.14
CA GLU A 80 6.78 -0.97 -6.15
C GLU A 80 6.82 -0.30 -4.77
N TYR A 81 6.35 0.94 -4.65
CA TYR A 81 6.23 1.69 -3.39
C TYR A 81 4.81 1.65 -2.81
N THR A 82 3.85 1.16 -3.58
CA THR A 82 2.49 0.91 -3.07
C THR A 82 2.54 -0.19 -2.03
N ALA A 83 2.15 0.12 -0.77
CA ALA A 83 2.35 -0.81 0.35
C ALA A 83 1.19 -0.85 1.36
N SER A 84 1.09 -1.95 2.13
CA SER A 84 0.25 -2.06 3.33
C SER A 84 -1.24 -1.79 3.05
N ALA A 85 -1.84 -0.75 3.65
CA ALA A 85 -3.25 -0.37 3.45
C ALA A 85 -3.63 -0.20 1.98
N SER A 86 -2.73 0.32 1.14
CA SER A 86 -2.95 0.44 -0.30
C SER A 86 -3.02 -0.91 -1.00
N GLU A 87 -2.26 -1.90 -0.52
CA GLU A 87 -2.30 -3.28 -1.02
C GLU A 87 -3.60 -4.00 -0.61
N ILE A 88 -4.15 -3.67 0.55
CA ILE A 88 -5.46 -4.17 0.98
C ILE A 88 -6.55 -3.73 0.02
N VAL A 89 -6.61 -2.43 -0.29
CA VAL A 89 -7.63 -1.88 -1.21
C VAL A 89 -7.47 -2.47 -2.62
N SER A 90 -6.25 -2.44 -3.18
CA SER A 90 -6.00 -2.95 -4.53
C SER A 90 -6.24 -4.46 -4.62
N GLY A 91 -5.82 -5.23 -3.61
CA GLY A 91 -6.05 -6.67 -3.54
C GLY A 91 -7.52 -7.05 -3.44
N ALA A 92 -8.30 -6.31 -2.65
CA ALA A 92 -9.75 -6.53 -2.55
C ALA A 92 -10.47 -6.24 -3.87
N VAL A 93 -10.15 -5.11 -4.50
CA VAL A 93 -10.71 -4.74 -5.81
C VAL A 93 -10.36 -5.76 -6.88
N GLN A 94 -9.12 -6.25 -6.91
CA GLN A 94 -8.66 -7.28 -7.85
C GLN A 94 -9.36 -8.62 -7.62
N ASP A 95 -9.39 -9.10 -6.38
CA ASP A 95 -9.96 -10.42 -6.06
C ASP A 95 -11.45 -10.52 -6.39
N TRP A 96 -12.19 -9.44 -6.20
CA TRP A 96 -13.60 -9.36 -6.58
C TRP A 96 -13.84 -8.97 -8.04
N LYS A 97 -12.78 -8.73 -8.81
CA LYS A 97 -12.87 -8.24 -10.20
C LYS A 97 -13.72 -6.97 -10.32
N ARG A 98 -13.66 -6.11 -9.29
CA ARG A 98 -14.41 -4.84 -9.26
C ARG A 98 -13.78 -3.78 -10.16
N GLY A 99 -12.48 -3.85 -10.36
CA GLY A 99 -11.70 -2.94 -11.19
C GLY A 99 -10.42 -3.60 -11.68
N LEU A 100 -9.67 -2.89 -12.53
CA LEU A 100 -8.37 -3.31 -13.05
C LEU A 100 -7.24 -2.69 -12.24
N ILE A 101 -6.22 -3.47 -11.95
CA ILE A 101 -4.99 -3.01 -11.32
C ILE A 101 -3.92 -2.87 -12.38
N LEU A 102 -3.36 -1.67 -12.54
CA LEU A 102 -2.36 -1.34 -13.57
C LEU A 102 -1.07 -0.84 -12.91
N GLY A 103 0.08 -1.23 -13.44
CA GLY A 103 1.37 -0.72 -12.99
C GLY A 103 2.40 -1.79 -12.74
N GLN A 104 3.02 -1.80 -11.57
CA GLN A 104 4.07 -2.75 -11.17
C GLN A 104 3.64 -3.52 -9.93
N ARG A 105 4.28 -4.68 -9.68
CA ARG A 105 4.07 -5.44 -8.44
C ARG A 105 4.28 -4.54 -7.24
N THR A 106 3.36 -4.58 -6.29
CA THR A 106 3.43 -3.78 -5.07
C THR A 106 4.49 -4.29 -4.09
N PHE A 107 4.77 -3.52 -3.06
CA PHE A 107 5.86 -3.74 -2.11
C PHE A 107 5.80 -5.09 -1.38
N GLY A 108 4.61 -5.55 -0.99
CA GLY A 108 4.45 -6.78 -0.22
C GLY A 108 4.58 -6.58 1.29
N LYS A 109 3.95 -5.55 1.86
CA LYS A 109 3.90 -5.34 3.32
C LYS A 109 2.57 -5.84 3.88
N GLY A 110 2.54 -7.11 4.28
CA GLY A 110 1.35 -7.80 4.76
C GLY A 110 1.36 -8.11 6.27
N LEU A 111 1.99 -7.27 7.11
CA LEU A 111 2.12 -7.50 8.56
C LEU A 111 1.24 -6.56 9.37
N VAL A 112 0.51 -7.12 10.34
CA VAL A 112 -0.16 -6.37 11.41
C VAL A 112 0.82 -6.19 12.55
N GLN A 113 1.16 -4.95 12.86
CA GLN A 113 2.04 -4.61 13.96
C GLN A 113 1.26 -3.84 15.04
N ARG A 114 1.39 -4.24 16.29
CA ARG A 114 0.78 -3.58 17.45
C ARG A 114 1.83 -3.04 18.39
N PRO A 115 1.66 -1.82 18.92
CA PRO A 115 2.50 -1.33 20.00
C PRO A 115 2.07 -1.96 21.33
N PHE A 116 3.05 -2.33 22.15
CA PHE A 116 2.87 -2.76 23.54
C PHE A 116 3.68 -1.82 24.42
N THR A 117 3.02 -1.19 25.39
CA THR A 117 3.66 -0.28 26.35
C THR A 117 4.28 -1.11 27.47
N LEU A 118 5.54 -0.84 27.78
CA LEU A 118 6.28 -1.45 28.88
C LEU A 118 6.08 -0.66 30.17
N GLU A 119 6.58 -1.20 31.30
CA GLU A 119 6.46 -0.59 32.64
C GLU A 119 7.11 0.80 32.70
N ASP A 120 8.21 1.00 31.98
CA ASP A 120 8.94 2.28 31.90
C ASP A 120 8.33 3.28 30.88
N GLN A 121 7.13 3.02 30.38
CA GLN A 121 6.42 3.80 29.35
C GLN A 121 7.07 3.74 27.95
N SER A 122 8.14 3.00 27.75
CA SER A 122 8.64 2.71 26.41
C SER A 122 7.69 1.78 25.66
N GLN A 123 7.82 1.69 24.34
CA GLN A 123 6.94 0.87 23.52
C GLN A 123 7.73 -0.10 22.64
N ILE A 124 7.27 -1.35 22.60
CA ILE A 124 7.72 -2.35 21.65
C ILE A 124 6.63 -2.50 20.58
N ARG A 125 7.02 -2.52 19.30
CA ARG A 125 6.12 -2.83 18.21
C ARG A 125 6.36 -4.25 17.72
N LEU A 126 5.37 -5.13 17.91
CA LEU A 126 5.44 -6.53 17.56
C LEU A 126 4.49 -6.89 16.42
N THR A 127 4.93 -7.78 15.55
CA THR A 127 4.06 -8.40 14.53
C THR A 127 3.18 -9.45 15.20
N THR A 128 1.87 -9.31 15.07
CA THR A 128 0.88 -10.22 15.66
C THR A 128 0.14 -11.06 14.64
N SER A 129 0.01 -10.59 13.42
CA SER A 129 -0.77 -11.25 12.36
C SER A 129 -0.25 -10.87 10.97
N ARG A 130 -0.73 -11.57 9.95
CA ARG A 130 -0.56 -11.23 8.54
C ARG A 130 -1.87 -10.79 7.93
N TYR A 131 -1.79 -9.98 6.86
CA TYR A 131 -2.92 -9.62 6.01
C TYR A 131 -3.06 -10.62 4.88
N TYR A 132 -4.31 -10.95 4.57
CA TYR A 132 -4.68 -11.79 3.45
C TYR A 132 -5.76 -11.12 2.63
N THR A 133 -5.67 -11.23 1.32
CA THR A 133 -6.72 -10.76 0.41
C THR A 133 -7.99 -11.63 0.55
N PRO A 134 -9.15 -11.23 0.01
CA PRO A 134 -10.38 -12.02 0.08
C PRO A 134 -10.20 -13.48 -0.38
N LYS A 135 -9.37 -13.74 -1.39
CA LYS A 135 -9.08 -15.07 -1.91
C LYS A 135 -7.97 -15.83 -1.17
N GLY A 136 -7.46 -15.28 -0.08
CA GLY A 136 -6.48 -15.96 0.78
C GLY A 136 -5.03 -15.77 0.36
N ARG A 137 -4.72 -14.87 -0.56
CA ARG A 137 -3.33 -14.57 -0.92
C ARG A 137 -2.67 -13.81 0.22
N CYS A 138 -1.50 -14.27 0.68
CA CYS A 138 -0.69 -13.55 1.65
C CYS A 138 0.02 -12.38 0.95
N ILE A 139 -0.19 -11.17 1.44
CA ILE A 139 0.43 -9.97 0.86
C ILE A 139 1.92 -9.90 1.21
N GLN A 140 2.34 -10.48 2.36
CA GLN A 140 3.70 -10.32 2.88
C GLN A 140 4.74 -10.93 1.97
N LYS A 141 5.73 -10.11 1.58
CA LYS A 141 6.96 -10.58 0.93
C LYS A 141 7.75 -11.46 1.91
N PRO A 142 8.09 -12.72 1.54
CA PRO A 142 8.92 -13.58 2.36
C PRO A 142 10.29 -12.95 2.65
N TYR A 143 10.80 -13.18 3.87
CA TYR A 143 12.08 -12.60 4.28
C TYR A 143 13.26 -13.08 3.42
N GLU A 144 13.21 -14.32 2.96
CA GLU A 144 14.23 -14.91 2.09
C GLU A 144 14.39 -14.20 0.74
N LEU A 145 13.31 -13.53 0.27
CA LEU A 145 13.33 -12.78 -0.98
C LEU A 145 13.96 -11.39 -0.87
N TYR A 146 14.30 -10.92 0.34
CA TYR A 146 15.08 -9.69 0.49
C TYR A 146 16.55 -9.90 0.17
N GLU A 147 17.03 -11.16 0.25
CA GLU A 147 18.41 -11.53 -0.04
C GLU A 147 18.60 -12.09 -1.47
N LYS A 148 17.56 -12.72 -2.04
CA LYS A 148 17.60 -13.32 -3.38
C LYS A 148 16.28 -13.05 -4.10
N GLU A 149 16.35 -12.41 -5.25
CA GLU A 149 15.18 -12.32 -6.14
C GLU A 149 14.84 -13.73 -6.65
N ASN A 150 13.67 -14.20 -6.29
CA ASN A 150 13.10 -15.44 -6.81
C ASN A 150 11.69 -15.15 -7.31
N ASP A 151 11.53 -15.05 -8.61
CA ASP A 151 10.28 -14.67 -9.28
C ASP A 151 9.15 -15.70 -9.12
N THR A 152 9.44 -16.86 -8.55
CA THR A 152 8.44 -17.94 -8.38
C THR A 152 7.56 -17.77 -7.15
N ILE A 153 7.91 -16.89 -6.20
CA ILE A 153 7.16 -16.68 -4.98
C ILE A 153 6.21 -15.50 -5.14
N GLU A 154 4.94 -15.75 -4.97
CA GLU A 154 3.91 -14.71 -5.00
C GLU A 154 3.91 -13.89 -3.71
N TYR A 155 3.98 -12.57 -3.84
CA TYR A 155 3.82 -11.59 -2.75
C TYR A 155 3.27 -10.28 -3.31
N GLY A 156 2.80 -9.42 -2.42
CA GLY A 156 2.20 -8.14 -2.82
C GLY A 156 0.98 -8.35 -3.71
N ILE A 157 0.67 -7.33 -4.47
CA ILE A 157 -0.37 -7.37 -5.49
C ILE A 157 0.30 -7.29 -6.86
N MET A 158 0.20 -8.37 -7.63
CA MET A 158 0.63 -8.38 -9.03
C MET A 158 -0.46 -7.68 -9.85
N PRO A 159 -0.16 -6.62 -10.61
CA PRO A 159 -1.17 -5.94 -11.41
C PRO A 159 -1.73 -6.85 -12.52
N ASP A 160 -2.96 -6.58 -12.94
CA ASP A 160 -3.59 -7.27 -14.06
C ASP A 160 -2.93 -6.88 -15.39
N ILE A 161 -2.44 -5.64 -15.48
CA ILE A 161 -1.66 -5.14 -16.61
C ILE A 161 -0.37 -4.53 -16.09
N ILE A 162 0.76 -5.16 -16.45
CA ILE A 162 2.08 -4.68 -16.08
C ILE A 162 2.48 -3.52 -16.99
N ILE A 163 2.81 -2.39 -16.36
CA ILE A 163 3.38 -1.21 -17.04
C ILE A 163 4.83 -1.10 -16.60
N PRO A 164 5.80 -1.33 -17.50
CA PRO A 164 7.21 -1.24 -17.13
C PRO A 164 7.58 0.19 -16.70
N GLN A 165 8.55 0.29 -15.80
CA GLN A 165 9.04 1.59 -15.35
C GLN A 165 9.65 2.35 -16.52
N ASP A 166 9.26 3.63 -16.68
CA ASP A 166 9.89 4.53 -17.63
C ASP A 166 11.29 4.92 -17.15
N THR A 167 12.30 4.25 -17.70
CA THR A 167 13.70 4.54 -17.41
C THR A 167 14.34 5.52 -18.40
N SER A 168 13.58 6.03 -19.37
CA SER A 168 14.08 6.91 -20.44
C SER A 168 14.76 8.19 -19.92
N ARG A 169 14.33 8.66 -18.73
CA ARG A 169 14.89 9.84 -18.06
C ARG A 169 16.02 9.55 -17.07
N ALA A 170 16.32 8.28 -16.81
CA ALA A 170 17.36 7.88 -15.86
C ALA A 170 18.67 7.61 -16.62
N SER A 171 19.62 8.55 -16.55
CA SER A 171 20.96 8.28 -17.06
C SER A 171 21.65 7.18 -16.25
N ASN A 172 22.50 6.37 -16.88
CA ASN A 172 23.32 5.36 -16.20
C ASN A 172 24.15 5.95 -15.05
N TYR A 173 24.52 7.21 -15.17
CA TYR A 173 25.21 7.95 -14.13
C TYR A 173 24.31 8.19 -12.90
N LEU A 174 23.07 8.64 -13.10
CA LEU A 174 22.10 8.85 -12.02
C LEU A 174 21.77 7.54 -11.30
N ILE A 175 21.60 6.45 -12.05
CA ILE A 175 21.36 5.10 -11.48
C ILE A 175 22.56 4.70 -10.60
N LYS A 176 23.79 4.89 -11.06
CA LYS A 176 25.01 4.62 -10.27
C LYS A 176 25.11 5.49 -9.01
N LEU A 177 24.74 6.77 -9.06
CA LEU A 177 24.75 7.64 -7.89
C LEU A 177 23.74 7.15 -6.82
N ARG A 178 22.54 6.75 -7.26
CA ARG A 178 21.50 6.23 -6.36
C ARG A 178 21.87 4.87 -5.76
N SER A 179 22.34 3.92 -6.56
CA SER A 179 22.71 2.58 -6.10
C SER A 179 23.85 2.58 -5.08
N LYS A 180 24.75 3.58 -5.15
CA LYS A 180 25.83 3.79 -4.18
C LYS A 180 25.44 4.68 -3.00
N SER A 181 24.17 5.06 -2.88
CA SER A 181 23.67 5.97 -1.84
C SER A 181 24.46 7.28 -1.71
N LEU A 182 25.07 7.75 -2.82
CA LEU A 182 25.97 8.91 -2.79
C LEU A 182 25.24 10.21 -2.41
N PHE A 183 23.96 10.36 -2.80
CA PHE A 183 23.15 11.49 -2.38
C PHE A 183 22.96 11.51 -0.86
N ASN A 184 22.57 10.39 -0.28
CA ASN A 184 22.35 10.27 1.16
C ASN A 184 23.64 10.53 1.93
N ASN A 185 24.75 9.93 1.50
CA ASN A 185 26.06 10.11 2.12
C ASN A 185 26.54 11.56 2.04
N TYR A 186 26.32 12.21 0.90
CA TYR A 186 26.64 13.64 0.76
C TYR A 186 25.78 14.49 1.67
N THR A 187 24.47 14.27 1.67
CA THR A 187 23.52 15.02 2.50
C THR A 187 23.84 14.89 3.98
N LEU A 188 24.12 13.67 4.47
CA LEU A 188 24.50 13.44 5.86
C LEU A 188 25.77 14.23 6.24
N LYS A 189 26.83 14.13 5.43
CA LYS A 189 28.07 14.85 5.66
C LYS A 189 27.88 16.38 5.62
N TRP A 190 27.02 16.84 4.69
CA TRP A 190 26.72 18.26 4.57
C TRP A 190 25.94 18.79 5.78
N VAL A 191 24.92 18.05 6.23
CA VAL A 191 24.13 18.38 7.44
C VAL A 191 25.02 18.38 8.68
N GLU A 192 25.89 17.39 8.86
CA GLU A 192 26.84 17.35 9.97
C GLU A 192 27.73 18.59 10.02
N LYS A 193 28.25 18.99 8.86
CA LYS A 193 29.14 20.17 8.73
C LYS A 193 28.40 21.50 8.97
N ASN A 194 27.10 21.58 8.66
CA ASN A 194 26.30 22.81 8.73
C ASN A 194 25.21 22.74 9.84
N ARG A 195 25.40 21.89 10.83
CA ARG A 195 24.40 21.60 11.88
C ARG A 195 23.87 22.85 12.61
N GLU A 196 24.73 23.86 12.82
CA GLU A 196 24.36 25.08 13.53
C GLU A 196 23.46 26.01 12.67
N GLU A 197 23.54 25.97 11.36
CA GLU A 197 22.61 26.67 10.47
C GLU A 197 21.20 26.07 10.51
N PHE A 198 21.10 24.74 10.64
CA PHE A 198 19.82 24.05 10.73
C PHE A 198 19.10 24.25 12.06
N LYS A 199 19.81 24.47 13.16
CA LYS A 199 19.20 24.75 14.46
C LYS A 199 18.57 26.14 14.55
N LYS A 200 18.90 27.07 13.63
CA LYS A 200 18.41 28.45 13.61
C LYS A 200 17.15 28.63 12.75
N LYS A 201 16.67 27.61 12.07
CA LYS A 201 15.42 27.56 11.30
C LYS A 201 14.39 26.68 11.99
#